data_f9aed418af7395b1e3066aaa8f74c307
#
_entry.id   f9aed418af7395b1e3066aaa8f74c307
#
_cell.length_a   1.000
_cell.length_b   1.000
_cell.length_c   1.000
_cell.angle_alpha   90.00
_cell.angle_beta   90.00
_cell.angle_gamma   90.00
#
_symmetry.space_group_name_H-M   'P 1'
#
loop_
_entity.id
_entity.type
_entity.pdbx_description
1 polymer ?
#
loop_
_entity_poly.entity_id
_entity_poly.type
_entity_poly.pdbx_seq_one_letter_code
_entity_poly.pdbx_strand_id
1 'polypeptide(L)'
;RHIIHYHLPLSEESFVHRNGRTARMNKEGASYVILNESETLPEYISPEPKEFFLSAQPKKPNLPDWETLVISRGKRDKVSKKDIVGFLCQKGKLEMEDVGIIEIFEASSFVAVKRGKKKALLPLIQTEKIKNLKARFS
;
A
#
# COMPACT_ATOMS: atom_id res chain seq x y z
N ARG A 1 -6.22 9.80 -12.04
CA ARG A 1 -4.89 9.54 -11.46
C ARG A 1 -4.19 10.87 -11.20
N HIS A 2 -3.32 10.89 -10.16
CA HIS A 2 -2.59 12.10 -9.76
C HIS A 2 -1.10 11.85 -9.82
N ILE A 3 -0.34 12.88 -10.21
CA ILE A 3 1.11 12.94 -10.06
C ILE A 3 1.42 14.13 -9.17
N ILE A 4 2.30 13.94 -8.20
CA ILE A 4 2.77 14.98 -7.31
C ILE A 4 4.27 15.12 -7.52
N HIS A 5 4.70 16.29 -7.99
CA HIS A 5 6.11 16.66 -8.10
C HIS A 5 6.54 17.28 -6.76
N TYR A 6 7.16 16.47 -5.92
CA TYR A 6 7.76 16.95 -4.68
C TYR A 6 9.05 17.74 -4.96
N HIS A 7 9.80 17.28 -5.97
CA HIS A 7 10.89 18.02 -6.58
C HIS A 7 10.68 18.10 -8.08
N LEU A 8 10.77 19.29 -8.62
CA LEU A 8 10.69 19.50 -10.06
C LEU A 8 11.92 18.95 -10.76
N PRO A 9 11.75 18.32 -11.93
CA PRO A 9 12.88 17.92 -12.76
C PRO A 9 13.56 19.15 -13.37
N LEU A 10 14.85 19.01 -13.67
CA LEU A 10 15.65 20.09 -14.23
C LEU A 10 15.33 20.39 -15.71
N SER A 11 14.64 19.48 -16.42
CA SER A 11 14.31 19.64 -17.82
C SER A 11 12.83 19.42 -18.12
N GLU A 12 12.32 20.15 -19.12
CA GLU A 12 10.97 19.99 -19.65
C GLU A 12 10.69 18.54 -20.09
N GLU A 13 11.63 17.91 -20.80
CA GLU A 13 11.48 16.52 -21.25
C GLU A 13 11.19 15.57 -20.10
N SER A 14 11.95 15.70 -19.01
CA SER A 14 11.74 14.88 -17.81
C SER A 14 10.39 15.18 -17.14
N PHE A 15 9.95 16.44 -17.15
CA PHE A 15 8.65 16.83 -16.62
C PHE A 15 7.51 16.22 -17.43
N VAL A 16 7.55 16.34 -18.74
CA VAL A 16 6.57 15.77 -19.67
C VAL A 16 6.55 14.24 -19.55
N HIS A 17 7.72 13.59 -19.47
CA HIS A 17 7.82 12.15 -19.33
C HIS A 17 7.22 11.64 -18.00
N ARG A 18 7.42 12.36 -16.88
CA ARG A 18 6.76 12.03 -15.61
C ARG A 18 5.25 12.20 -15.72
N ASN A 19 4.78 13.31 -16.31
CA ASN A 19 3.35 13.56 -16.50
C ASN A 19 2.69 12.54 -17.42
N GLY A 20 3.41 11.99 -18.38
CA GLY A 20 2.95 10.89 -19.24
C GLY A 20 2.65 9.58 -18.49
N ARG A 21 2.87 9.49 -17.19
CA ARG A 21 2.44 8.35 -16.36
C ARG A 21 1.01 8.46 -15.87
N THR A 22 0.37 9.60 -16.08
CA THR A 22 -1.07 9.79 -15.82
C THR A 22 -1.85 10.01 -17.13
N ALA A 23 -3.16 10.12 -17.05
CA ALA A 23 -4.03 10.43 -18.19
C ALA A 23 -3.85 9.52 -19.43
N ARG A 24 -3.55 8.22 -19.24
CA ARG A 24 -3.42 7.27 -20.34
C ARG A 24 -4.79 6.77 -20.82
N MET A 25 -4.91 6.53 -22.13
CA MET A 25 -6.08 5.90 -22.75
C MET A 25 -7.39 6.63 -22.43
N ASN A 26 -7.49 7.92 -22.73
CA ASN A 26 -8.68 8.77 -22.54
C ASN A 26 -9.13 8.94 -21.07
N LYS A 27 -8.23 8.76 -20.11
CA LYS A 27 -8.50 9.05 -18.70
C LYS A 27 -7.93 10.39 -18.31
N GLU A 28 -8.69 11.18 -17.60
CA GLU A 28 -8.22 12.43 -17.02
C GLU A 28 -7.18 12.17 -15.93
N GLY A 29 -6.20 13.07 -15.83
CA GLY A 29 -5.18 13.05 -14.81
C GLY A 29 -4.87 14.46 -14.34
N ALA A 30 -4.49 14.61 -13.08
CA ALA A 30 -4.03 15.88 -12.54
C ALA A 30 -2.56 15.77 -12.12
N SER A 31 -1.81 16.82 -12.38
CA SER A 31 -0.43 16.99 -11.94
C SER A 31 -0.37 18.15 -10.96
N TYR A 32 0.28 17.92 -9.84
CA TYR A 32 0.48 18.90 -8.79
C TYR A 32 1.97 19.16 -8.60
N VAL A 33 2.33 20.40 -8.42
CA VAL A 33 3.71 20.82 -8.11
C VAL A 33 3.72 21.39 -6.70
N ILE A 34 4.64 20.91 -5.88
CA ILE A 34 4.87 21.47 -4.54
C ILE A 34 6.11 22.37 -4.65
N LEU A 35 5.93 23.64 -4.31
CA LEU A 35 7.01 24.61 -4.21
C LEU A 35 7.11 25.10 -2.77
N ASN A 36 8.32 25.37 -2.30
CA ASN A 36 8.51 26.11 -1.08
C ASN A 36 8.59 27.62 -1.41
N GLU A 37 8.55 28.47 -0.39
CA GLU A 37 8.53 29.94 -0.55
C GLU A 37 9.74 30.52 -1.31
N SER A 38 10.86 29.80 -1.37
CA SER A 38 12.08 30.22 -2.06
C SER A 38 12.22 29.65 -3.47
N GLU A 39 11.32 28.73 -3.88
CA GLU A 39 11.36 28.12 -5.20
C GLU A 39 10.44 28.85 -6.17
N THR A 40 10.90 28.99 -7.40
CA THR A 40 10.13 29.56 -8.50
C THR A 40 9.72 28.47 -9.50
N LEU A 41 8.60 28.70 -10.15
CA LEU A 41 8.14 27.79 -11.20
C LEU A 41 9.08 27.91 -12.41
N PRO A 42 9.60 26.80 -12.96
CA PRO A 42 10.40 26.83 -14.17
C PRO A 42 9.59 27.30 -15.38
N GLU A 43 10.23 28.03 -16.30
CA GLU A 43 9.62 28.59 -17.51
C GLU A 43 8.98 27.54 -18.42
N TYR A 44 9.45 26.29 -18.38
CA TYR A 44 8.87 25.19 -19.18
C TYR A 44 7.48 24.75 -18.68
N ILE A 45 7.02 25.22 -17.52
CA ILE A 45 5.66 24.97 -17.02
C ILE A 45 4.77 26.13 -17.46
N SER A 46 4.21 26.01 -18.65
CA SER A 46 3.31 27.00 -19.23
C SER A 46 2.06 26.31 -19.79
N PRO A 47 0.84 26.86 -19.63
CA PRO A 47 0.55 28.05 -18.82
C PRO A 47 0.76 27.81 -17.32
N GLU A 48 0.95 28.90 -16.58
CA GLU A 48 1.12 28.85 -15.13
C GLU A 48 -0.07 28.09 -14.48
N PRO A 49 0.21 27.07 -13.65
CA PRO A 49 -0.84 26.29 -13.04
C PRO A 49 -1.59 27.10 -11.98
N LYS A 50 -2.87 26.78 -11.81
CA LYS A 50 -3.68 27.42 -10.77
C LYS A 50 -3.15 27.01 -9.40
N GLU A 51 -2.94 28.02 -8.54
CA GLU A 51 -2.54 27.79 -7.16
C GLU A 51 -3.62 27.05 -6.37
N PHE A 52 -3.21 26.08 -5.59
CA PHE A 52 -4.10 25.25 -4.79
C PHE A 52 -3.73 25.37 -3.30
N PHE A 53 -4.57 26.07 -2.56
CA PHE A 53 -4.38 26.25 -1.13
C PHE A 53 -4.88 25.02 -0.35
N LEU A 54 -4.00 24.46 0.46
CA LEU A 54 -4.37 23.37 1.35
C LEU A 54 -5.14 23.92 2.56
N SER A 55 -6.16 23.22 2.99
CA SER A 55 -6.86 23.55 4.24
C SER A 55 -5.90 23.48 5.42
N ALA A 56 -5.97 24.44 6.33
CA ALA A 56 -5.21 24.43 7.57
C ALA A 56 -5.53 23.20 8.46
N GLN A 57 -6.69 22.59 8.26
CA GLN A 57 -7.10 21.34 8.91
C GLN A 57 -7.51 20.31 7.86
N PRO A 58 -6.55 19.63 7.23
CA PRO A 58 -6.86 18.61 6.25
C PRO A 58 -7.59 17.45 6.92
N LYS A 59 -8.63 16.95 6.25
CA LYS A 59 -9.30 15.72 6.69
C LYS A 59 -8.28 14.59 6.67
N LYS A 60 -8.21 13.82 7.76
CA LYS A 60 -7.39 12.61 7.78
C LYS A 60 -7.90 11.67 6.68
N PRO A 61 -7.01 11.03 5.92
CA PRO A 61 -7.41 10.03 4.94
C PRO A 61 -8.13 8.88 5.64
N ASN A 62 -9.07 8.27 4.94
CA ASN A 62 -9.70 7.05 5.43
C ASN A 62 -8.64 5.97 5.64
N LEU A 63 -8.78 5.22 6.70
CA LEU A 63 -7.92 4.07 6.94
C LEU A 63 -8.19 3.03 5.83
N PRO A 64 -7.15 2.33 5.33
CA PRO A 64 -7.35 1.28 4.36
C PRO A 64 -8.23 0.16 4.95
N ASP A 65 -8.98 -0.54 4.10
CA ASP A 65 -9.89 -1.62 4.51
C ASP A 65 -9.14 -2.88 4.99
N TRP A 66 -7.87 -2.94 4.69
CA TRP A 66 -7.00 -4.09 4.97
C TRP A 66 -5.84 -3.71 5.87
N GLU A 67 -5.44 -4.66 6.71
CA GLU A 67 -4.24 -4.60 7.56
C GLU A 67 -3.32 -5.76 7.18
N THR A 68 -2.02 -5.56 7.26
CA THR A 68 -1.06 -6.61 6.95
C THR A 68 -0.78 -7.46 8.17
N LEU A 69 -0.97 -8.78 8.05
CA LEU A 69 -0.47 -9.77 8.96
C LEU A 69 0.85 -10.33 8.40
N VAL A 70 1.90 -10.29 9.20
CA VAL A 70 3.20 -10.88 8.87
C VAL A 70 3.34 -12.22 9.57
N ILE A 71 3.75 -13.24 8.80
CA ILE A 71 4.00 -14.60 9.28
C ILE A 71 5.48 -14.91 9.04
N SER A 72 6.25 -15.29 10.09
CA SER A 72 7.68 -15.61 9.99
C SER A 72 7.95 -16.99 9.38
N ARG A 73 7.18 -17.37 8.35
CA ARG A 73 7.33 -18.59 7.56
C ARG A 73 7.06 -18.30 6.10
N GLY A 74 7.78 -18.97 5.21
CA GLY A 74 7.72 -18.71 3.78
C GLY A 74 7.98 -19.94 2.92
N LYS A 75 8.47 -19.72 1.70
CA LYS A 75 8.77 -20.79 0.71
C LYS A 75 9.76 -21.80 1.23
N ARG A 76 10.80 -21.34 1.95
CA ARG A 76 11.82 -22.20 2.56
C ARG A 76 11.20 -23.23 3.52
N ASP A 77 10.11 -22.87 4.19
CA ASP A 77 9.37 -23.73 5.08
C ASP A 77 8.27 -24.54 4.35
N LYS A 78 8.25 -24.48 3.01
CA LYS A 78 7.24 -25.12 2.14
C LYS A 78 5.80 -24.68 2.46
N VAL A 79 5.62 -23.44 2.95
CA VAL A 79 4.30 -22.87 3.21
C VAL A 79 3.69 -22.39 1.90
N SER A 80 2.45 -22.78 1.65
CA SER A 80 1.64 -22.37 0.49
C SER A 80 0.53 -21.41 0.89
N LYS A 81 -0.06 -20.73 -0.09
CA LYS A 81 -1.25 -19.87 0.14
C LYS A 81 -2.41 -20.66 0.75
N LYS A 82 -2.62 -21.91 0.33
CA LYS A 82 -3.67 -22.80 0.87
C LYS A 82 -3.43 -23.09 2.36
N ASP A 83 -2.18 -23.34 2.75
CA ASP A 83 -1.83 -23.59 4.15
C ASP A 83 -2.14 -22.38 5.02
N ILE A 84 -1.83 -21.17 4.51
CA ILE A 84 -2.10 -19.92 5.23
C ILE A 84 -3.59 -19.67 5.38
N VAL A 85 -4.36 -19.76 4.28
CA VAL A 85 -5.82 -19.58 4.33
C VAL A 85 -6.46 -20.59 5.27
N GLY A 86 -6.14 -21.88 5.12
CA GLY A 86 -6.67 -22.92 5.98
C GLY A 86 -6.34 -22.68 7.46
N PHE A 87 -5.12 -22.26 7.77
CA PHE A 87 -4.68 -21.92 9.11
C PHE A 87 -5.49 -20.74 9.69
N LEU A 88 -5.63 -19.66 8.92
CA LEU A 88 -6.35 -18.46 9.39
C LEU A 88 -7.84 -18.70 9.58
N CYS A 89 -8.47 -19.51 8.71
CA CYS A 89 -9.88 -19.84 8.86
C CYS A 89 -10.10 -20.83 10.03
N GLN A 90 -9.29 -21.89 10.14
CA GLN A 90 -9.49 -22.93 11.16
C GLN A 90 -9.06 -22.48 12.56
N LYS A 91 -7.87 -21.91 12.68
CA LYS A 91 -7.28 -21.49 13.96
C LYS A 91 -7.60 -20.04 14.30
N GLY A 92 -7.59 -19.17 13.30
CA GLY A 92 -7.86 -17.76 13.44
C GLY A 92 -9.34 -17.38 13.42
N LYS A 93 -10.23 -18.34 13.08
CA LYS A 93 -11.69 -18.13 12.96
C LYS A 93 -12.07 -16.98 12.02
N LEU A 94 -11.26 -16.77 10.97
CA LEU A 94 -11.58 -15.83 9.91
C LEU A 94 -12.45 -16.49 8.84
N GLU A 95 -13.34 -15.70 8.25
CA GLU A 95 -14.04 -16.10 7.03
C GLU A 95 -13.13 -15.90 5.81
N MET A 96 -13.41 -16.59 4.71
CA MET A 96 -12.63 -16.46 3.46
C MET A 96 -12.57 -15.02 2.95
N GLU A 97 -13.65 -14.27 3.10
CA GLU A 97 -13.77 -12.86 2.69
C GLU A 97 -12.98 -11.88 3.59
N ASP A 98 -12.54 -12.34 4.77
CA ASP A 98 -11.68 -11.57 5.67
C ASP A 98 -10.19 -11.72 5.32
N VAL A 99 -9.85 -12.63 4.38
CA VAL A 99 -8.49 -12.90 3.93
C VAL A 99 -8.32 -12.40 2.50
N GLY A 100 -7.49 -11.40 2.31
CA GLY A 100 -7.20 -10.80 1.01
C GLY A 100 -5.94 -11.38 0.35
N ILE A 101 -5.14 -10.49 -0.24
CA ILE A 101 -3.92 -10.87 -0.97
C ILE A 101 -2.92 -11.53 -0.03
N ILE A 102 -2.33 -12.64 -0.51
CA ILE A 102 -1.25 -13.37 0.18
C ILE A 102 -0.02 -13.35 -0.71
N GLU A 103 1.08 -12.83 -0.16
CA GLU A 103 2.41 -12.87 -0.77
C GLU A 103 3.35 -13.71 0.09
N ILE A 104 4.05 -14.66 -0.55
CA ILE A 104 4.96 -15.58 0.13
C ILE A 104 6.37 -15.34 -0.37
N PHE A 105 7.24 -14.91 0.53
CA PHE A 105 8.67 -14.72 0.33
C PHE A 105 9.45 -15.92 0.84
N GLU A 106 10.78 -15.90 0.76
CA GLU A 106 11.63 -17.03 1.17
C GLU A 106 11.47 -17.38 2.65
N ALA A 107 11.48 -16.40 3.54
CA ALA A 107 11.48 -16.60 5.01
C ALA A 107 10.22 -16.07 5.70
N SER A 108 9.30 -15.43 4.99
CA SER A 108 8.12 -14.79 5.55
C SER A 108 6.96 -14.80 4.57
N SER A 109 5.75 -14.58 5.09
CA SER A 109 4.55 -14.36 4.28
C SER A 109 3.80 -13.15 4.79
N PHE A 110 3.19 -12.41 3.87
CA PHE A 110 2.37 -11.25 4.15
C PHE A 110 0.94 -11.53 3.71
N VAL A 111 0.01 -11.24 4.58
CA VAL A 111 -1.41 -11.52 4.35
C VAL A 111 -2.22 -10.27 4.61
N ALA A 112 -3.03 -9.86 3.66
CA ALA A 112 -4.03 -8.83 3.88
C ALA A 112 -5.18 -9.43 4.69
N VAL A 113 -5.45 -8.87 5.87
CA VAL A 113 -6.56 -9.24 6.74
C VAL A 113 -7.50 -8.04 6.85
N LYS A 114 -8.80 -8.26 6.78
CA LYS A 114 -9.80 -7.20 6.88
C LYS A 114 -9.63 -6.39 8.17
N ARG A 115 -9.64 -5.07 8.03
CA ARG A 115 -9.39 -4.16 9.15
C ARG A 115 -10.32 -4.45 10.34
N GLY A 116 -9.73 -4.40 11.53
CA GLY A 116 -10.42 -4.72 12.79
C GLY A 116 -10.42 -6.20 13.16
N LYS A 117 -10.17 -7.12 12.20
CA LYS A 117 -10.09 -8.56 12.49
C LYS A 117 -8.73 -8.96 13.06
N LYS A 118 -7.65 -8.28 12.67
CA LYS A 118 -6.27 -8.61 13.09
C LYS A 118 -6.11 -8.60 14.62
N LYS A 119 -6.70 -7.62 15.31
CA LYS A 119 -6.61 -7.51 16.79
C LYS A 119 -7.19 -8.73 17.50
N ALA A 120 -8.32 -9.26 17.02
CA ALA A 120 -8.96 -10.45 17.59
C ALA A 120 -8.25 -11.74 17.14
N LEU A 121 -7.67 -11.74 15.94
CA LEU A 121 -6.95 -12.87 15.35
C LEU A 121 -5.65 -13.22 16.11
N LEU A 122 -4.81 -12.22 16.39
CA LEU A 122 -3.47 -12.43 16.94
C LEU A 122 -3.45 -13.31 18.20
N PRO A 123 -4.28 -13.09 19.24
CA PRO A 123 -4.29 -13.95 20.42
C PRO A 123 -4.66 -15.41 20.11
N LEU A 124 -5.49 -15.66 19.10
CA LEU A 124 -5.91 -17.01 18.73
C LEU A 124 -4.79 -17.81 18.05
N ILE A 125 -3.93 -17.14 17.29
CA ILE A 125 -2.90 -17.82 16.49
C ILE A 125 -1.50 -17.77 17.08
N GLN A 126 -1.24 -16.94 18.09
CA GLN A 126 0.10 -16.65 18.59
C GLN A 126 0.87 -17.87 19.08
N THR A 127 0.16 -18.87 19.64
CA THR A 127 0.74 -20.14 20.13
C THR A 127 0.59 -21.28 19.15
N GLU A 128 -0.15 -21.06 18.06
CA GLU A 128 -0.46 -22.09 17.08
C GLU A 128 0.71 -22.34 16.11
N LYS A 129 0.68 -23.51 15.48
CA LYS A 129 1.67 -23.92 14.49
C LYS A 129 1.06 -23.93 13.10
N ILE A 130 1.78 -23.36 12.13
CA ILE A 130 1.46 -23.55 10.73
C ILE A 130 2.29 -24.70 10.15
N LYS A 131 1.65 -25.72 9.57
CA LYS A 131 2.33 -26.95 9.09
C LYS A 131 3.27 -27.57 10.15
N ASN A 132 2.83 -27.67 11.38
CA ASN A 132 3.62 -28.15 12.53
C ASN A 132 4.86 -27.30 12.88
N LEU A 133 5.06 -26.15 12.27
CA LEU A 133 6.16 -25.23 12.53
C LEU A 133 5.67 -24.06 13.40
N LYS A 134 6.45 -23.75 14.46
CA LYS A 134 6.20 -22.54 15.25
C LYS A 134 6.46 -21.32 14.36
N ALA A 135 5.52 -20.38 14.32
CA ALA A 135 5.66 -19.11 13.60
C ALA A 135 5.45 -17.94 14.57
N ARG A 136 6.02 -16.78 14.23
CA ARG A 136 5.69 -15.51 14.88
C ARG A 136 4.71 -14.76 13.95
N PHE A 137 3.72 -14.13 14.57
CA PHE A 137 2.67 -13.37 13.90
C PHE A 137 2.69 -11.92 14.40
N SER A 138 2.63 -10.96 13.49
CA SER A 138 2.63 -9.53 13.82
C SER A 138 1.80 -8.69 12.84
#